data_d1dc46226b1791b4883693b76eac99c8
#
_entry.id   d1dc46226b1791b4883693b76eac99c8
#
_cell.length_a   1.000
_cell.length_b   1.000
_cell.length_c   1.000
_cell.angle_alpha   90.00
_cell.angle_beta   90.00
_cell.angle_gamma   90.00
#
_symmetry.space_group_name_H-M   'P 1'
#
loop_
_entity.id
_entity.type
_entity.pdbx_description
1 polymer ?
#
loop_
_entity_poly.entity_id
_entity_poly.type
_entity_poly.pdbx_seq_one_letter_code
_entity_poly.pdbx_strand_id
1 'polypeptide(L)'
;MEAERFWAYYKENLPAYLDLLQQMVAINSFTANVAGVSRLGEVTAAAFSELGFTAEFVASDKATYGNHVVLARPGTGRYTMGLVSHLDTVFPPEEEVRNDFAWREEGERIYGPGTVDIKGGTVLIYMMMAGLQALLPEAYEAVTWVILLDAAEEADAEDFGALCVERLAGPDTLACLIFEGGYFDGEEFWLVTARKGMAVCEVCVEGRASHAGSAHEMGANAIVQLADTVQKLAAITDYERSVTVNVGVVIGGTVTNRVPHQAMAALEMRAFDTKAYDAAMAAILALNGQVSVQSAADGYPCQVNIEVTRQTAPWSRNEATDRLLAVWQEAGESLGYQVRPEERGGLSDGNHFWQAIPTLDGLGVAGGNAHCSERSADGSKDQEYCEVGSFVPKAVLNVMAVLKLLGRYVITQF
;
A
#
# COMPACT_ATOMS: atom_id res chain seq x y z
N MET A 1 -10.60 30.01 -15.34
CA MET A 1 -10.49 31.02 -14.25
C MET A 1 -10.17 30.37 -12.89
N GLU A 2 -10.94 29.42 -12.39
CA GLU A 2 -10.69 28.82 -11.05
C GLU A 2 -9.44 27.93 -11.04
N ALA A 3 -9.29 27.02 -11.99
CA ALA A 3 -8.08 26.20 -12.14
C ALA A 3 -6.80 27.03 -12.29
N GLU A 4 -6.83 28.13 -13.04
CA GLU A 4 -5.67 29.01 -13.22
C GLU A 4 -5.20 29.64 -11.90
N ARG A 5 -6.14 29.96 -10.99
CA ARG A 5 -5.82 30.47 -9.65
C ARG A 5 -5.07 29.42 -8.84
N PHE A 6 -5.50 28.15 -8.86
CA PHE A 6 -4.79 27.04 -8.20
C PHE A 6 -3.41 26.80 -8.83
N TRP A 7 -3.31 26.83 -10.17
CA TRP A 7 -2.03 26.72 -10.87
C TRP A 7 -1.04 27.79 -10.42
N ALA A 8 -1.46 29.06 -10.36
CA ALA A 8 -0.63 30.16 -9.92
C ALA A 8 -0.21 30.01 -8.46
N TYR A 9 -1.18 29.71 -7.58
CA TYR A 9 -0.94 29.54 -6.16
C TYR A 9 0.04 28.41 -5.86
N TYR A 10 -0.16 27.22 -6.45
CA TYR A 10 0.74 26.09 -6.19
C TYR A 10 2.13 26.29 -6.79
N LYS A 11 2.26 26.93 -7.94
CA LYS A 11 3.57 27.26 -8.51
C LYS A 11 4.35 28.24 -7.64
N GLU A 12 3.69 29.27 -7.12
CA GLU A 12 4.29 30.26 -6.24
C GLU A 12 4.76 29.64 -4.92
N ASN A 13 3.98 28.73 -4.36
CA ASN A 13 4.26 28.12 -3.04
C ASN A 13 5.00 26.78 -3.12
N LEU A 14 5.30 26.26 -4.32
CA LEU A 14 5.98 24.97 -4.49
C LEU A 14 7.28 24.84 -3.67
N PRO A 15 8.17 25.86 -3.63
CA PRO A 15 9.38 25.76 -2.82
C PRO A 15 9.11 25.44 -1.35
N ALA A 16 8.11 26.08 -0.73
CA ALA A 16 7.76 25.84 0.67
C ALA A 16 7.21 24.41 0.90
N TYR A 17 6.51 23.86 -0.08
CA TYR A 17 6.04 22.47 -0.02
C TYR A 17 7.18 21.46 -0.16
N LEU A 18 8.16 21.75 -1.01
CA LEU A 18 9.37 20.92 -1.13
C LEU A 18 10.25 21.00 0.12
N ASP A 19 10.32 22.18 0.77
CA ASP A 19 10.98 22.32 2.08
C ASP A 19 10.30 21.45 3.15
N LEU A 20 8.96 21.36 3.16
CA LEU A 20 8.23 20.45 4.04
C LEU A 20 8.56 18.99 3.73
N LEU A 21 8.59 18.61 2.46
CA LEU A 21 8.98 17.26 2.04
C LEU A 21 10.40 16.92 2.50
N GLN A 22 11.35 17.86 2.34
CA GLN A 22 12.73 17.68 2.78
C GLN A 22 12.83 17.45 4.29
N GLN A 23 12.07 18.18 5.09
CA GLN A 23 12.00 17.97 6.53
C GLN A 23 11.45 16.57 6.89
N MET A 24 10.43 16.09 6.16
CA MET A 24 9.89 14.74 6.36
C MET A 24 10.88 13.65 5.95
N VAL A 25 11.55 13.83 4.80
CA VAL A 25 12.55 12.87 4.28
C VAL A 25 13.76 12.76 5.20
N ALA A 26 14.15 13.86 5.87
CA ALA A 26 15.26 13.85 6.84
C ALA A 26 14.99 13.01 8.10
N ILE A 27 13.76 12.55 8.30
CA ILE A 27 13.38 11.68 9.42
C ILE A 27 13.32 10.24 8.89
N ASN A 28 14.23 9.37 9.37
CA ASN A 28 14.09 7.94 9.12
C ASN A 28 12.82 7.43 9.81
N SER A 29 11.87 6.98 9.02
CA SER A 29 10.60 6.44 9.49
C SER A 29 10.41 4.97 9.09
N PHE A 30 11.49 4.17 9.12
CA PHE A 30 11.39 2.73 8.97
C PHE A 30 10.32 2.17 9.91
N THR A 31 9.46 1.26 9.44
CA THR A 31 8.31 0.77 10.23
C THR A 31 8.70 0.33 11.64
N ALA A 32 9.83 -0.37 11.80
CA ALA A 32 10.32 -0.80 13.10
C ALA A 32 11.05 0.31 13.89
N ASN A 33 11.29 1.48 13.32
CA ASN A 33 11.80 2.66 14.01
C ASN A 33 10.66 3.49 14.62
N VAL A 34 10.03 2.96 15.67
CA VAL A 34 8.87 3.57 16.35
C VAL A 34 9.08 5.05 16.69
N ALA A 35 10.29 5.43 17.12
CA ALA A 35 10.61 6.81 17.45
C ALA A 35 10.63 7.71 16.21
N GLY A 36 11.14 7.21 15.08
CA GLY A 36 11.16 7.94 13.83
C GLY A 36 9.76 8.11 13.23
N VAL A 37 8.96 7.05 13.19
CA VAL A 37 7.55 7.12 12.74
C VAL A 37 6.75 8.11 13.59
N SER A 38 6.87 8.02 14.92
CA SER A 38 6.19 8.94 15.84
C SER A 38 6.65 10.39 15.64
N ARG A 39 7.95 10.61 15.42
CA ARG A 39 8.49 11.95 15.15
C ARG A 39 7.96 12.52 13.83
N LEU A 40 7.86 11.71 12.78
CA LEU A 40 7.27 12.12 11.51
C LEU A 40 5.80 12.48 11.69
N GLY A 41 5.04 11.69 12.46
CA GLY A 41 3.65 12.01 12.83
C GLY A 41 3.52 13.35 13.53
N GLU A 42 4.40 13.67 14.49
CA GLU A 42 4.42 14.97 15.18
C GLU A 42 4.69 16.15 14.23
N VAL A 43 5.69 16.01 13.35
CA VAL A 43 6.03 17.04 12.35
C VAL A 43 4.86 17.25 11.38
N THR A 44 4.23 16.18 10.93
CA THR A 44 3.06 16.23 10.05
C THR A 44 1.88 16.91 10.77
N ALA A 45 1.58 16.52 12.00
CA ALA A 45 0.52 17.14 12.80
C ALA A 45 0.75 18.64 13.03
N ALA A 46 2.00 19.03 13.30
CA ALA A 46 2.36 20.44 13.45
C ALA A 46 2.11 21.26 12.17
N ALA A 47 2.50 20.74 11.00
CA ALA A 47 2.23 21.38 9.72
C ALA A 47 0.73 21.56 9.47
N PHE A 48 -0.07 20.52 9.64
CA PHE A 48 -1.52 20.60 9.42
C PHE A 48 -2.27 21.43 10.47
N SER A 49 -1.70 21.66 11.64
CA SER A 49 -2.30 22.54 12.65
C SER A 49 -2.42 23.99 12.16
N GLU A 50 -1.53 24.44 11.28
CA GLU A 50 -1.59 25.77 10.63
C GLU A 50 -2.81 25.91 9.71
N LEU A 51 -3.34 24.79 9.21
CA LEU A 51 -4.55 24.72 8.41
C LEU A 51 -5.81 24.44 9.26
N GLY A 52 -5.71 24.49 10.58
CA GLY A 52 -6.83 24.32 11.51
C GLY A 52 -7.21 22.88 11.82
N PHE A 53 -6.34 21.92 11.52
CA PHE A 53 -6.54 20.51 11.93
C PHE A 53 -6.14 20.30 13.38
N THR A 54 -6.87 19.44 14.07
CA THR A 54 -6.50 18.89 15.37
C THR A 54 -6.00 17.46 15.21
N ALA A 55 -4.93 17.12 15.92
CA ALA A 55 -4.30 15.79 15.83
C ALA A 55 -4.70 14.90 17.01
N GLU A 56 -4.99 13.66 16.72
CA GLU A 56 -5.12 12.55 17.66
C GLU A 56 -4.08 11.48 17.29
N PHE A 57 -3.31 11.01 18.27
CA PHE A 57 -2.35 9.92 18.09
C PHE A 57 -2.98 8.64 18.64
N VAL A 58 -3.23 7.68 17.77
CA VAL A 58 -3.89 6.41 18.08
C VAL A 58 -2.84 5.31 18.09
N ALA A 59 -2.69 4.64 19.21
CA ALA A 59 -1.72 3.53 19.32
C ALA A 59 -2.09 2.40 18.37
N SER A 60 -1.09 1.87 17.64
CA SER A 60 -1.28 0.61 16.93
C SER A 60 -1.53 -0.54 17.91
N ASP A 61 -2.29 -1.53 17.49
CA ASP A 61 -2.52 -2.77 18.26
C ASP A 61 -1.22 -3.55 18.53
N LYS A 62 -0.19 -3.30 17.73
CA LYS A 62 1.14 -3.88 17.89
C LYS A 62 2.10 -2.85 18.51
N ALA A 63 2.53 -3.11 19.73
CA ALA A 63 3.47 -2.24 20.48
C ALA A 63 4.83 -2.02 19.78
N THR A 64 5.11 -2.75 18.71
CA THR A 64 6.34 -2.63 17.89
C THR A 64 6.21 -1.58 16.79
N TYR A 65 5.04 -0.98 16.59
CA TYR A 65 4.78 0.06 15.61
C TYR A 65 4.54 1.42 16.27
N GLY A 66 4.64 2.48 15.47
CA GLY A 66 4.34 3.84 15.91
C GLY A 66 2.84 4.06 16.12
N ASN A 67 2.47 5.28 16.50
CA ASN A 67 1.06 5.66 16.56
C ASN A 67 0.56 6.07 15.17
N HIS A 68 -0.63 5.62 14.79
CA HIS A 68 -1.38 6.24 13.70
C HIS A 68 -1.74 7.67 14.08
N VAL A 69 -1.90 8.54 13.08
CA VAL A 69 -2.29 9.92 13.30
C VAL A 69 -3.62 10.22 12.59
N VAL A 70 -4.57 10.71 13.34
CA VAL A 70 -5.84 11.22 12.81
C VAL A 70 -5.83 12.74 12.92
N LEU A 71 -5.87 13.43 11.78
CA LEU A 71 -5.98 14.88 11.70
C LEU A 71 -7.41 15.22 11.29
N ALA A 72 -8.15 15.88 12.16
CA ALA A 72 -9.54 16.21 11.91
C ALA A 72 -9.78 17.72 11.91
N ARG A 73 -10.54 18.19 10.93
CA ARG A 73 -11.05 19.54 10.84
C ARG A 73 -12.56 19.50 10.59
N PRO A 74 -13.39 19.76 11.61
CA PRO A 74 -14.85 19.79 11.46
C PRO A 74 -15.29 20.86 10.47
N GLY A 75 -16.19 20.51 9.57
CA GLY A 75 -16.86 21.45 8.67
C GLY A 75 -18.20 21.94 9.21
N THR A 76 -18.77 22.94 8.54
CA THR A 76 -20.10 23.47 8.86
C THR A 76 -21.26 22.69 8.22
N GLY A 77 -20.94 21.89 7.17
CA GLY A 77 -21.92 21.06 6.48
C GLY A 77 -21.91 19.61 7.02
N ARG A 78 -22.76 18.77 6.39
CA ARG A 78 -22.96 17.38 6.82
C ARG A 78 -21.94 16.39 6.28
N TYR A 79 -21.26 16.74 5.18
CA TYR A 79 -20.42 15.77 4.45
C TYR A 79 -19.00 15.70 4.97
N THR A 80 -18.43 14.50 4.87
CA THR A 80 -17.05 14.18 5.28
C THR A 80 -16.24 13.70 4.07
N MET A 81 -14.98 14.12 4.01
CA MET A 81 -13.96 13.61 3.08
C MET A 81 -12.80 13.02 3.87
N GLY A 82 -12.47 11.77 3.59
CA GLY A 82 -11.28 11.10 4.09
C GLY A 82 -10.11 11.26 3.13
N LEU A 83 -8.90 11.45 3.67
CA LEU A 83 -7.63 11.44 2.93
C LEU A 83 -6.65 10.53 3.66
N VAL A 84 -5.97 9.65 2.95
CA VAL A 84 -5.09 8.64 3.55
C VAL A 84 -3.70 8.72 2.96
N SER A 85 -2.72 8.57 3.81
CA SER A 85 -1.30 8.39 3.53
C SER A 85 -0.68 7.56 4.64
N HIS A 86 0.60 7.17 4.54
CA HIS A 86 1.29 6.51 5.64
C HIS A 86 2.56 7.26 6.07
N LEU A 87 3.05 6.96 7.26
CA LEU A 87 4.21 7.58 7.89
C LEU A 87 5.47 6.77 7.70
N ASP A 88 5.33 5.44 7.67
CA ASP A 88 6.47 4.53 7.64
C ASP A 88 7.09 4.38 6.26
N THR A 89 8.23 3.74 6.23
CA THR A 89 8.97 3.34 5.03
C THR A 89 9.65 1.99 5.27
N VAL A 90 10.07 1.33 4.18
CA VAL A 90 10.79 0.05 4.23
C VAL A 90 12.28 0.15 4.55
N PHE A 91 12.83 1.36 4.73
CA PHE A 91 14.29 1.58 4.77
C PHE A 91 14.85 1.64 6.20
N PRO A 92 15.57 0.57 6.69
CA PRO A 92 16.28 0.64 7.95
C PRO A 92 17.33 1.77 7.98
N PRO A 93 17.59 2.41 9.14
CA PRO A 93 18.58 3.50 9.24
C PRO A 93 19.97 3.13 8.72
N GLU A 94 20.41 1.90 8.97
CA GLU A 94 21.70 1.39 8.50
C GLU A 94 21.75 1.19 6.98
N GLU A 95 20.62 0.99 6.33
CA GLU A 95 20.52 0.89 4.88
C GLU A 95 20.61 2.25 4.22
N GLU A 96 19.92 3.25 4.76
CA GLU A 96 20.04 4.64 4.29
C GLU A 96 21.50 5.11 4.36
N VAL A 97 22.19 4.85 5.48
CA VAL A 97 23.60 5.21 5.65
C VAL A 97 24.50 4.45 4.68
N ARG A 98 24.31 3.13 4.54
CA ARG A 98 25.14 2.29 3.69
C ARG A 98 25.06 2.68 2.22
N ASN A 99 23.86 3.08 1.76
CA ASN A 99 23.59 3.37 0.36
C ASN A 99 23.62 4.88 0.04
N ASP A 100 24.05 5.73 1.00
CA ASP A 100 23.99 7.20 0.87
C ASP A 100 22.62 7.65 0.35
N PHE A 101 21.55 7.07 0.94
CA PHE A 101 20.18 7.29 0.53
C PHE A 101 19.55 8.36 1.40
N ALA A 102 19.67 9.61 0.96
CA ALA A 102 19.16 10.81 1.63
C ALA A 102 18.61 11.77 0.57
N TRP A 103 18.02 12.87 1.03
CA TRP A 103 17.55 13.94 0.14
C TRP A 103 18.62 14.38 -0.86
N ARG A 104 18.27 14.30 -2.14
CA ARG A 104 19.15 14.73 -3.24
C ARG A 104 18.30 15.19 -4.43
N GLU A 105 18.58 16.36 -4.94
CA GLU A 105 17.93 16.91 -6.12
C GLU A 105 18.83 16.69 -7.35
N GLU A 106 18.29 16.06 -8.39
CA GLU A 106 18.97 15.85 -9.68
C GLU A 106 17.96 16.13 -10.82
N GLY A 107 18.11 17.27 -11.49
CA GLY A 107 17.18 17.70 -12.55
C GLY A 107 15.77 17.89 -12.04
N GLU A 108 14.82 17.16 -12.61
CA GLU A 108 13.42 17.19 -12.22
C GLU A 108 13.07 16.14 -11.13
N ARG A 109 14.06 15.46 -10.56
CA ARG A 109 13.87 14.40 -9.57
C ARG A 109 14.40 14.78 -8.21
N ILE A 110 13.66 14.37 -7.20
CA ILE A 110 14.06 14.40 -5.80
C ILE A 110 14.15 12.96 -5.32
N TYR A 111 15.35 12.55 -4.94
CA TYR A 111 15.65 11.25 -4.36
C TYR A 111 15.61 11.32 -2.85
N GLY A 112 15.20 10.24 -2.21
CA GLY A 112 15.21 10.10 -0.75
C GLY A 112 14.13 9.14 -0.24
N PRO A 113 14.30 8.61 0.99
CA PRO A 113 13.41 7.61 1.54
C PRO A 113 11.97 8.14 1.73
N GLY A 114 11.01 7.47 1.08
CA GLY A 114 9.60 7.84 1.12
C GLY A 114 9.23 9.01 0.22
N THR A 115 10.08 9.42 -0.74
CA THR A 115 9.74 10.57 -1.61
C THR A 115 8.53 10.31 -2.49
N VAL A 116 8.35 9.09 -3.01
CA VAL A 116 7.16 8.67 -3.75
C VAL A 116 6.26 7.77 -2.92
N ASP A 117 6.83 7.04 -1.96
CA ASP A 117 6.14 6.07 -1.11
C ASP A 117 6.35 6.38 0.39
N ILE A 118 5.49 7.27 1.05
CA ILE A 118 4.58 8.20 0.37
C ILE A 118 4.60 9.61 1.00
N LYS A 119 5.74 10.07 1.53
CA LYS A 119 5.87 11.42 2.11
C LYS A 119 5.48 12.52 1.11
N GLY A 120 5.78 12.30 -0.19
CA GLY A 120 5.32 13.18 -1.27
C GLY A 120 3.80 13.24 -1.39
N GLY A 121 3.11 12.11 -1.18
CA GLY A 121 1.65 12.06 -1.10
C GLY A 121 1.09 12.85 0.08
N THR A 122 1.71 12.74 1.26
CA THR A 122 1.36 13.53 2.44
C THR A 122 1.48 15.04 2.18
N VAL A 123 2.57 15.45 1.52
CA VAL A 123 2.76 16.86 1.13
C VAL A 123 1.72 17.29 0.11
N LEU A 124 1.32 16.42 -0.81
CA LEU A 124 0.27 16.73 -1.77
C LEU A 124 -1.10 16.94 -1.10
N ILE A 125 -1.41 16.16 -0.05
CA ILE A 125 -2.59 16.42 0.80
C ILE A 125 -2.49 17.82 1.41
N TYR A 126 -1.33 18.18 1.98
CA TYR A 126 -1.11 19.51 2.55
C TYR A 126 -1.32 20.61 1.51
N MET A 127 -0.76 20.46 0.31
CA MET A 127 -0.96 21.41 -0.81
C MET A 127 -2.44 21.61 -1.10
N MET A 128 -3.20 20.52 -1.23
CA MET A 128 -4.64 20.58 -1.50
C MET A 128 -5.40 21.36 -0.43
N MET A 129 -5.14 21.06 0.85
CA MET A 129 -5.80 21.72 1.96
C MET A 129 -5.44 23.21 2.04
N ALA A 130 -4.15 23.56 1.87
CA ALA A 130 -3.67 24.94 1.84
C ALA A 130 -4.30 25.74 0.68
N GLY A 131 -4.36 25.16 -0.52
CA GLY A 131 -4.97 25.80 -1.67
C GLY A 131 -6.48 26.02 -1.51
N LEU A 132 -7.21 25.05 -0.99
CA LEU A 132 -8.64 25.18 -0.70
C LEU A 132 -8.89 26.25 0.35
N GLN A 133 -8.14 26.26 1.45
CA GLN A 133 -8.26 27.26 2.50
C GLN A 133 -8.00 28.70 1.97
N ALA A 134 -6.94 28.86 1.17
CA ALA A 134 -6.53 30.16 0.66
C ALA A 134 -7.44 30.72 -0.44
N LEU A 135 -7.92 29.88 -1.34
CA LEU A 135 -8.60 30.31 -2.55
C LEU A 135 -10.12 30.13 -2.51
N LEU A 136 -10.61 29.15 -1.77
CA LEU A 136 -12.03 28.80 -1.65
C LEU A 136 -12.40 28.44 -0.19
N PRO A 137 -12.25 29.37 0.77
CA PRO A 137 -12.48 29.11 2.18
C PRO A 137 -13.89 28.60 2.48
N GLU A 138 -14.92 29.03 1.74
CA GLU A 138 -16.29 28.55 1.93
C GLU A 138 -16.42 27.07 1.60
N ALA A 139 -15.81 26.58 0.53
CA ALA A 139 -15.79 25.17 0.17
C ALA A 139 -14.97 24.35 1.17
N TYR A 140 -13.84 24.92 1.64
CA TYR A 140 -13.00 24.31 2.66
C TYR A 140 -13.74 24.13 3.99
N GLU A 141 -14.52 25.14 4.41
CA GLU A 141 -15.29 25.15 5.66
C GLU A 141 -16.58 24.32 5.58
N ALA A 142 -17.12 24.10 4.40
CA ALA A 142 -18.37 23.35 4.22
C ALA A 142 -18.22 21.83 4.48
N VAL A 143 -17.01 21.30 4.50
CA VAL A 143 -16.71 19.87 4.58
C VAL A 143 -15.93 19.54 5.86
N THR A 144 -16.29 18.44 6.50
CA THR A 144 -15.43 17.81 7.53
C THR A 144 -14.30 17.05 6.84
N TRP A 145 -13.06 17.46 7.09
CA TRP A 145 -11.86 16.81 6.56
C TRP A 145 -11.26 15.91 7.63
N VAL A 146 -11.00 14.65 7.27
CA VAL A 146 -10.34 13.67 8.14
C VAL A 146 -9.17 13.09 7.37
N ILE A 147 -7.96 13.39 7.82
CA ILE A 147 -6.73 12.83 7.26
C ILE A 147 -6.26 11.73 8.22
N LEU A 148 -6.03 10.54 7.69
CA LEU A 148 -5.56 9.38 8.46
C LEU A 148 -4.20 8.97 7.91
N LEU A 149 -3.23 8.82 8.82
CA LEU A 149 -1.85 8.47 8.48
C LEU A 149 -1.50 7.16 9.18
N ASP A 150 -1.26 6.12 8.39
CA ASP A 150 -0.85 4.82 8.91
C ASP A 150 0.60 4.87 9.40
N ALA A 151 0.86 4.20 10.51
CA ALA A 151 2.20 4.06 11.09
C ALA A 151 2.93 2.78 10.65
N ALA A 152 2.27 1.87 9.94
CA ALA A 152 2.78 0.54 9.64
C ALA A 152 2.23 -0.09 8.34
N GLU A 153 1.91 0.72 7.33
CA GLU A 153 1.38 0.25 6.04
C GLU A 153 2.30 -0.80 5.41
N GLU A 154 3.60 -0.57 5.45
CA GLU A 154 4.65 -1.41 4.86
C GLU A 154 4.81 -2.79 5.54
N ALA A 155 4.15 -2.97 6.68
CA ALA A 155 4.22 -4.22 7.43
C ALA A 155 2.84 -4.85 7.66
N ASP A 156 1.87 -4.11 8.21
CA ASP A 156 0.55 -4.62 8.56
C ASP A 156 -0.41 -3.46 8.90
N ALA A 157 -1.41 -3.27 8.08
CA ALA A 157 -2.37 -2.16 8.16
C ALA A 157 -3.79 -2.58 8.64
N GLU A 158 -3.96 -3.75 9.27
CA GLU A 158 -5.31 -4.23 9.65
C GLU A 158 -5.98 -3.34 10.69
N ASP A 159 -5.25 -2.92 11.73
CA ASP A 159 -5.76 -2.04 12.78
C ASP A 159 -6.04 -0.62 12.25
N PHE A 160 -5.19 -0.13 11.34
CA PHE A 160 -5.43 1.13 10.65
C PHE A 160 -6.67 1.07 9.74
N GLY A 161 -6.86 -0.02 9.02
CA GLY A 161 -8.08 -0.25 8.24
C GLY A 161 -9.35 -0.19 9.09
N ALA A 162 -9.31 -0.81 10.29
CA ALA A 162 -10.41 -0.74 11.27
C ALA A 162 -10.63 0.71 11.77
N LEU A 163 -9.56 1.46 12.03
CA LEU A 163 -9.62 2.88 12.39
C LEU A 163 -10.25 3.72 11.28
N CYS A 164 -9.88 3.49 10.01
CA CYS A 164 -10.49 4.18 8.87
C CYS A 164 -12.00 3.93 8.80
N VAL A 165 -12.44 2.69 8.99
CA VAL A 165 -13.87 2.33 9.02
C VAL A 165 -14.57 3.03 10.19
N GLU A 166 -13.99 3.01 11.39
CA GLU A 166 -14.55 3.69 12.56
C GLU A 166 -14.78 5.19 12.31
N ARG A 167 -13.79 5.86 11.69
CA ARG A 167 -13.80 7.32 11.53
C ARG A 167 -14.57 7.81 10.30
N LEU A 168 -14.69 6.98 9.26
CA LEU A 168 -15.22 7.41 7.97
C LEU A 168 -16.45 6.63 7.49
N ALA A 169 -16.73 5.41 7.98
CA ALA A 169 -17.86 4.67 7.46
C ALA A 169 -19.21 5.32 7.83
N GLY A 170 -19.95 5.73 6.82
CA GLY A 170 -21.25 6.35 7.02
C GLY A 170 -21.81 7.00 5.75
N PRO A 171 -23.13 7.32 5.75
CA PRO A 171 -23.82 7.83 4.56
C PRO A 171 -23.40 9.24 4.16
N ASP A 172 -22.74 9.97 5.04
CA ASP A 172 -22.30 11.34 4.82
C ASP A 172 -20.83 11.43 4.38
N THR A 173 -20.12 10.30 4.30
CA THR A 173 -18.78 10.25 3.75
C THR A 173 -18.83 10.12 2.23
N LEU A 174 -18.31 11.14 1.55
CA LEU A 174 -18.33 11.20 0.09
C LEU A 174 -17.27 10.32 -0.55
N ALA A 175 -16.08 10.31 0.03
CA ALA A 175 -14.95 9.51 -0.43
C ALA A 175 -13.86 9.39 0.64
N CYS A 176 -13.03 8.35 0.50
CA CYS A 176 -11.69 8.24 1.07
C CYS A 176 -10.68 8.21 -0.07
N LEU A 177 -9.77 9.16 -0.09
CA LEU A 177 -8.79 9.41 -1.14
C LEU A 177 -7.40 9.00 -0.64
N ILE A 178 -6.73 8.07 -1.35
CA ILE A 178 -5.43 7.54 -0.95
C ILE A 178 -4.34 8.15 -1.83
N PHE A 179 -3.30 8.65 -1.18
CA PHE A 179 -2.24 9.41 -1.83
C PHE A 179 -0.97 8.58 -2.07
N GLU A 180 -1.16 7.29 -2.38
CA GLU A 180 -0.08 6.45 -2.93
C GLU A 180 0.49 7.06 -4.20
N GLY A 181 1.76 6.76 -4.48
CA GLY A 181 2.43 7.23 -5.68
C GLY A 181 1.60 6.97 -6.93
N GLY A 182 1.37 8.00 -7.74
CA GLY A 182 0.52 7.94 -8.92
C GLY A 182 1.28 8.29 -10.19
N TYR A 183 0.94 7.66 -11.31
CA TYR A 183 1.54 7.96 -12.61
C TYR A 183 1.10 9.32 -13.15
N PHE A 184 2.05 10.05 -13.79
CA PHE A 184 1.81 11.23 -14.58
C PHE A 184 3.01 11.43 -15.53
N ASP A 185 2.77 11.61 -16.84
CA ASP A 185 3.81 11.80 -17.86
C ASP A 185 3.75 13.17 -18.56
N GLY A 186 2.92 14.07 -18.06
CA GLY A 186 2.66 15.38 -18.66
C GLY A 186 1.37 15.46 -19.48
N GLU A 187 0.79 14.33 -19.87
CA GLU A 187 -0.44 14.24 -20.66
C GLU A 187 -1.54 13.40 -19.99
N GLU A 188 -1.15 12.32 -19.30
CA GLU A 188 -2.05 11.36 -18.71
C GLU A 188 -1.80 11.17 -17.23
N PHE A 189 -2.90 11.02 -16.46
CA PHE A 189 -2.89 10.54 -15.08
C PHE A 189 -3.47 9.14 -15.01
N TRP A 190 -2.85 8.25 -14.26
CA TRP A 190 -3.41 6.94 -14.00
C TRP A 190 -3.77 6.83 -12.52
N LEU A 191 -5.02 6.44 -12.24
CA LEU A 191 -5.56 6.34 -10.89
C LEU A 191 -5.93 4.89 -10.58
N VAL A 192 -5.60 4.45 -9.38
CA VAL A 192 -5.78 3.05 -8.97
C VAL A 192 -7.22 2.79 -8.57
N THR A 193 -7.83 1.81 -9.24
CA THR A 193 -9.24 1.43 -9.07
C THR A 193 -9.43 0.02 -8.55
N ALA A 194 -8.35 -0.77 -8.49
CA ALA A 194 -8.34 -2.12 -7.92
C ALA A 194 -6.92 -2.50 -7.48
N ARG A 195 -6.82 -3.31 -6.44
CA ARG A 195 -5.56 -3.87 -5.95
C ARG A 195 -5.71 -5.36 -5.67
N LYS A 196 -4.66 -6.14 -5.94
CA LYS A 196 -4.68 -7.55 -5.57
C LYS A 196 -4.82 -7.71 -4.06
N GLY A 197 -5.53 -8.75 -3.64
CA GLY A 197 -5.36 -9.30 -2.31
C GLY A 197 -4.14 -10.20 -2.27
N MET A 198 -3.70 -10.51 -1.07
CA MET A 198 -2.51 -11.31 -0.79
C MET A 198 -2.81 -12.33 0.31
N ALA A 199 -2.25 -13.55 0.16
CA ALA A 199 -2.15 -14.50 1.26
C ALA A 199 -0.75 -15.09 1.30
N VAL A 200 -0.16 -15.15 2.49
CA VAL A 200 1.10 -15.85 2.75
C VAL A 200 0.78 -17.13 3.51
N CYS A 201 1.32 -18.24 3.04
CA CYS A 201 1.13 -19.54 3.68
C CYS A 201 2.48 -20.21 3.92
N GLU A 202 2.57 -20.93 5.04
CA GLU A 202 3.65 -21.86 5.33
C GLU A 202 3.18 -23.30 5.14
N VAL A 203 4.03 -24.09 4.53
CA VAL A 203 3.83 -25.52 4.32
C VAL A 203 4.89 -26.28 5.11
N CYS A 204 4.48 -26.98 6.15
CA CYS A 204 5.36 -27.82 6.95
C CYS A 204 5.12 -29.29 6.61
N VAL A 205 6.17 -30.02 6.31
CA VAL A 205 6.13 -31.45 6.05
C VAL A 205 6.96 -32.19 7.08
N GLU A 206 6.32 -33.13 7.78
CA GLU A 206 6.97 -34.06 8.67
C GLU A 206 6.98 -35.48 8.06
N GLY A 207 8.10 -36.13 8.11
CA GLY A 207 8.31 -37.50 7.69
C GLY A 207 9.02 -38.33 8.77
N ARG A 208 9.72 -39.38 8.37
CA ARG A 208 10.48 -40.24 9.28
C ARG A 208 11.92 -40.39 8.80
N ALA A 209 12.86 -40.06 9.71
CA ALA A 209 14.27 -40.23 9.43
C ALA A 209 14.69 -41.69 9.45
N SER A 210 15.65 -42.05 8.59
CA SER A 210 16.36 -43.30 8.59
C SER A 210 17.73 -43.16 7.94
N HIS A 211 18.57 -44.21 8.04
CA HIS A 211 19.88 -44.21 7.37
C HIS A 211 19.68 -44.49 5.86
N ALA A 212 20.09 -43.52 5.03
CA ALA A 212 19.82 -43.57 3.59
C ALA A 212 20.43 -44.80 2.85
N GLY A 213 21.51 -45.39 3.37
CA GLY A 213 22.16 -46.52 2.74
C GLY A 213 21.76 -47.89 3.32
N SER A 214 21.38 -48.00 4.60
CA SER A 214 21.15 -49.29 5.26
C SER A 214 19.70 -49.52 5.71
N ALA A 215 18.87 -48.48 5.71
CA ALA A 215 17.48 -48.56 6.17
C ALA A 215 16.57 -47.55 5.43
N HIS A 216 16.84 -47.33 4.15
CA HIS A 216 16.10 -46.31 3.37
C HIS A 216 14.61 -46.57 3.35
N GLU A 217 14.21 -47.85 3.25
CA GLU A 217 12.82 -48.33 3.23
C GLU A 217 12.03 -47.97 4.50
N MET A 218 12.71 -47.78 5.62
CA MET A 218 12.11 -47.38 6.91
C MET A 218 11.78 -45.89 6.95
N GLY A 219 12.37 -45.06 6.06
CA GLY A 219 12.19 -43.64 6.03
C GLY A 219 10.94 -43.19 5.29
N ALA A 220 10.39 -42.04 5.66
CA ALA A 220 9.41 -41.30 4.87
C ALA A 220 10.00 -39.91 4.58
N ASN A 221 10.31 -39.66 3.30
CA ASN A 221 11.13 -38.49 2.90
C ASN A 221 10.30 -37.22 2.79
N ALA A 222 10.49 -36.32 3.75
CA ALA A 222 9.77 -35.05 3.82
C ALA A 222 10.08 -34.12 2.61
N ILE A 223 11.30 -34.12 2.08
CA ILE A 223 11.66 -33.31 0.91
C ILE A 223 10.91 -33.77 -0.33
N VAL A 224 10.79 -35.07 -0.55
CA VAL A 224 10.06 -35.63 -1.70
C VAL A 224 8.56 -35.34 -1.61
N GLN A 225 7.99 -35.43 -0.40
CA GLN A 225 6.60 -35.02 -0.17
C GLN A 225 6.41 -33.52 -0.41
N LEU A 226 7.30 -32.68 0.10
CA LEU A 226 7.24 -31.24 -0.11
C LEU A 226 7.33 -30.88 -1.60
N ALA A 227 8.22 -31.55 -2.36
CA ALA A 227 8.35 -31.32 -3.80
C ALA A 227 7.04 -31.62 -4.57
N ASP A 228 6.32 -32.71 -4.24
CA ASP A 228 5.01 -32.99 -4.78
C ASP A 228 3.96 -31.91 -4.41
N THR A 229 3.96 -31.49 -3.15
CA THR A 229 3.06 -30.43 -2.67
C THR A 229 3.33 -29.09 -3.36
N VAL A 230 4.59 -28.69 -3.50
CA VAL A 230 5.02 -27.46 -4.18
C VAL A 230 4.58 -27.43 -5.64
N GLN A 231 4.69 -28.54 -6.36
CA GLN A 231 4.22 -28.63 -7.75
C GLN A 231 2.71 -28.42 -7.85
N LYS A 232 1.92 -29.00 -6.93
CA LYS A 232 0.48 -28.81 -6.88
C LYS A 232 0.10 -27.37 -6.53
N LEU A 233 0.81 -26.75 -5.60
CA LEU A 233 0.63 -25.33 -5.25
C LEU A 233 0.91 -24.42 -6.45
N ALA A 234 2.03 -24.61 -7.11
CA ALA A 234 2.39 -23.81 -8.29
C ALA A 234 1.38 -23.94 -9.44
N ALA A 235 0.75 -25.12 -9.59
CA ALA A 235 -0.28 -25.38 -10.60
C ALA A 235 -1.62 -24.64 -10.34
N ILE A 236 -1.81 -24.02 -9.16
CA ILE A 236 -2.99 -23.18 -8.87
C ILE A 236 -2.91 -21.83 -9.59
N THR A 237 -1.72 -21.40 -10.02
CA THR A 237 -1.53 -20.17 -10.79
C THR A 237 -2.42 -20.18 -12.04
N ASP A 238 -3.19 -19.11 -12.22
CA ASP A 238 -4.09 -18.91 -13.36
C ASP A 238 -3.94 -17.45 -13.85
N TYR A 239 -3.15 -17.27 -14.90
CA TYR A 239 -2.88 -15.95 -15.48
C TYR A 239 -4.11 -15.32 -16.14
N GLU A 240 -5.06 -16.14 -16.65
CA GLU A 240 -6.29 -15.63 -17.26
C GLU A 240 -7.21 -14.98 -16.21
N ARG A 241 -7.17 -15.50 -14.98
CA ARG A 241 -7.90 -14.95 -13.84
C ARG A 241 -7.05 -14.05 -12.95
N SER A 242 -5.82 -13.73 -13.40
CA SER A 242 -4.85 -12.92 -12.63
C SER A 242 -4.52 -13.46 -11.25
N VAL A 243 -4.62 -14.80 -11.06
CA VAL A 243 -4.19 -15.51 -9.86
C VAL A 243 -2.75 -15.93 -10.00
N THR A 244 -1.93 -15.59 -9.01
CA THR A 244 -0.52 -16.04 -8.95
C THR A 244 -0.23 -16.71 -7.63
N VAL A 245 0.44 -17.86 -7.68
CA VAL A 245 0.98 -18.55 -6.49
C VAL A 245 2.49 -18.68 -6.68
N ASN A 246 3.22 -18.00 -5.82
CA ASN A 246 4.69 -17.98 -5.85
C ASN A 246 5.22 -18.72 -4.62
N VAL A 247 5.90 -19.85 -4.82
CA VAL A 247 6.65 -20.52 -3.77
C VAL A 247 8.04 -19.88 -3.71
N GLY A 248 8.23 -18.98 -2.74
CA GLY A 248 9.42 -18.16 -2.63
C GLY A 248 10.55 -18.78 -1.81
N VAL A 249 10.22 -19.69 -0.88
CA VAL A 249 11.20 -20.33 0.02
C VAL A 249 10.95 -21.83 0.08
N VAL A 250 12.04 -22.62 0.04
CA VAL A 250 12.02 -24.07 0.29
C VAL A 250 13.24 -24.44 1.10
N ILE A 251 13.05 -25.12 2.24
CA ILE A 251 14.11 -25.57 3.13
C ILE A 251 13.84 -27.01 3.54
N GLY A 252 14.88 -27.88 3.60
CA GLY A 252 14.69 -29.25 4.05
C GLY A 252 15.99 -30.03 4.15
N GLY A 253 15.98 -31.04 5.05
CA GLY A 253 17.12 -31.93 5.26
C GLY A 253 18.32 -31.28 5.97
N THR A 254 19.30 -32.09 6.32
CA THR A 254 20.53 -31.63 6.99
C THR A 254 21.80 -32.26 6.40
N VAL A 255 21.74 -33.54 6.02
CA VAL A 255 22.86 -34.32 5.47
C VAL A 255 22.35 -35.34 4.45
N THR A 256 23.18 -35.74 3.51
CA THR A 256 22.79 -36.59 2.38
C THR A 256 22.62 -38.08 2.74
N ASN A 257 23.23 -38.56 3.82
CA ASN A 257 23.17 -39.95 4.25
C ASN A 257 22.02 -40.26 5.24
N ARG A 258 21.08 -39.33 5.40
CA ARG A 258 19.88 -39.45 6.24
C ARG A 258 18.62 -39.15 5.41
N VAL A 259 17.59 -39.96 5.47
CA VAL A 259 16.26 -39.61 4.93
C VAL A 259 15.72 -38.40 5.68
N PRO A 260 15.41 -37.27 5.02
CA PRO A 260 14.92 -36.08 5.69
C PRO A 260 13.56 -36.31 6.35
N HIS A 261 13.43 -35.90 7.61
CA HIS A 261 12.18 -36.00 8.37
C HIS A 261 11.43 -34.67 8.48
N GLN A 262 12.03 -33.58 8.04
CA GLN A 262 11.42 -32.25 8.03
C GLN A 262 11.78 -31.51 6.75
N ALA A 263 10.78 -30.81 6.20
CA ALA A 263 10.93 -29.86 5.11
C ALA A 263 9.83 -28.80 5.22
N MET A 264 10.10 -27.58 4.74
CA MET A 264 9.14 -26.49 4.74
C MET A 264 9.22 -25.67 3.44
N ALA A 265 8.11 -25.05 3.09
CA ALA A 265 8.06 -24.02 2.07
C ALA A 265 7.25 -22.83 2.56
N ALA A 266 7.56 -21.63 2.07
CA ALA A 266 6.71 -20.46 2.20
C ALA A 266 6.30 -19.97 0.81
N LEU A 267 5.04 -19.57 0.69
CA LEU A 267 4.44 -19.14 -0.56
C LEU A 267 3.58 -17.89 -0.35
N GLU A 268 3.43 -17.13 -1.44
CA GLU A 268 2.50 -16.02 -1.53
C GLU A 268 1.50 -16.27 -2.66
N MET A 269 0.22 -16.00 -2.41
CA MET A 269 -0.85 -16.01 -3.42
C MET A 269 -1.41 -14.60 -3.56
N ARG A 270 -1.65 -14.16 -4.81
CA ARG A 270 -2.30 -12.87 -5.11
C ARG A 270 -3.38 -13.02 -6.18
N ALA A 271 -4.48 -12.24 -6.03
CA ALA A 271 -5.55 -12.16 -7.02
C ALA A 271 -6.29 -10.82 -6.92
N PHE A 272 -6.90 -10.33 -8.05
CA PHE A 272 -7.75 -9.12 -8.05
C PHE A 272 -9.20 -9.42 -7.69
N ASP A 273 -9.74 -10.52 -8.19
CA ASP A 273 -11.14 -10.88 -7.99
C ASP A 273 -11.33 -11.70 -6.71
N THR A 274 -12.27 -11.29 -5.86
CA THR A 274 -12.53 -11.96 -4.57
C THR A 274 -12.89 -13.43 -4.74
N LYS A 275 -13.70 -13.80 -5.78
CA LYS A 275 -14.06 -15.20 -5.99
C LYS A 275 -12.87 -16.03 -6.46
N ALA A 276 -12.00 -15.43 -7.28
CA ALA A 276 -10.76 -16.08 -7.72
C ALA A 276 -9.80 -16.28 -6.55
N TYR A 277 -9.68 -15.25 -5.67
CA TYR A 277 -8.91 -15.31 -4.44
C TYR A 277 -9.40 -16.44 -3.52
N ASP A 278 -10.69 -16.47 -3.22
CA ASP A 278 -11.30 -17.48 -2.34
C ASP A 278 -11.14 -18.89 -2.92
N ALA A 279 -11.30 -19.06 -4.23
CA ALA A 279 -11.11 -20.35 -4.90
C ALA A 279 -9.65 -20.81 -4.84
N ALA A 280 -8.68 -19.91 -5.02
CA ALA A 280 -7.27 -20.24 -4.90
C ALA A 280 -6.90 -20.60 -3.45
N MET A 281 -7.39 -19.84 -2.46
CA MET A 281 -7.19 -20.17 -1.04
C MET A 281 -7.78 -21.54 -0.68
N ALA A 282 -9.00 -21.84 -1.14
CA ALA A 282 -9.61 -23.14 -0.93
C ALA A 282 -8.77 -24.27 -1.56
N ALA A 283 -8.22 -24.05 -2.77
CA ALA A 283 -7.36 -25.02 -3.43
C ALA A 283 -6.03 -25.23 -2.69
N ILE A 284 -5.41 -24.16 -2.17
CA ILE A 284 -4.19 -24.25 -1.34
C ILE A 284 -4.49 -25.06 -0.07
N LEU A 285 -5.53 -24.70 0.67
CA LEU A 285 -5.88 -25.35 1.93
C LEU A 285 -6.36 -26.81 1.73
N ALA A 286 -6.92 -27.14 0.56
CA ALA A 286 -7.30 -28.51 0.24
C ALA A 286 -6.10 -29.46 0.11
N LEU A 287 -4.88 -28.97 -0.03
CA LEU A 287 -3.65 -29.77 -0.01
C LEU A 287 -3.20 -30.15 1.40
N ASN A 288 -3.78 -29.52 2.42
CA ASN A 288 -3.51 -29.86 3.81
C ASN A 288 -3.85 -31.34 4.09
N GLY A 289 -2.92 -32.07 4.67
CA GLY A 289 -3.09 -33.51 4.94
C GLY A 289 -2.99 -34.42 3.71
N GLN A 290 -2.78 -33.89 2.47
CA GLN A 290 -2.58 -34.72 1.30
C GLN A 290 -1.20 -35.39 1.28
N VAL A 291 -1.17 -36.69 1.33
CA VAL A 291 0.06 -37.49 1.43
C VAL A 291 0.28 -38.30 0.17
N SER A 292 1.46 -38.21 -0.42
CA SER A 292 1.92 -39.04 -1.54
C SER A 292 3.16 -39.87 -1.20
N VAL A 293 3.83 -39.58 -0.07
CA VAL A 293 5.07 -40.24 0.36
C VAL A 293 4.86 -40.96 1.70
N GLN A 294 5.21 -42.26 1.70
CA GLN A 294 5.19 -43.07 2.90
C GLN A 294 6.41 -44.00 2.92
N SER A 295 6.73 -44.52 4.10
CA SER A 295 7.74 -45.56 4.25
C SER A 295 7.36 -46.81 3.49
N ALA A 296 8.30 -47.43 2.75
CA ALA A 296 8.06 -48.66 2.02
C ALA A 296 7.98 -49.88 2.92
N ALA A 297 8.57 -49.83 4.13
CA ALA A 297 8.63 -50.94 5.04
C ALA A 297 7.31 -51.17 5.79
N ASP A 298 6.64 -50.13 6.23
CA ASP A 298 5.48 -50.21 7.12
C ASP A 298 4.35 -49.21 6.80
N GLY A 299 4.47 -48.47 5.68
CA GLY A 299 3.45 -47.53 5.26
C GLY A 299 3.34 -46.27 6.13
N TYR A 300 4.33 -45.93 6.98
CA TYR A 300 4.32 -44.69 7.78
C TYR A 300 4.27 -43.48 6.85
N PRO A 301 3.21 -42.65 6.89
CA PRO A 301 3.03 -41.55 5.98
C PRO A 301 3.82 -40.30 6.41
N CYS A 302 4.18 -39.45 5.45
CA CYS A 302 4.47 -38.07 5.76
C CYS A 302 3.18 -37.37 6.26
N GLN A 303 3.37 -36.24 6.92
CA GLN A 303 2.28 -35.31 7.30
C GLN A 303 2.52 -33.97 6.61
N VAL A 304 1.46 -33.39 6.07
CA VAL A 304 1.50 -32.07 5.41
C VAL A 304 0.59 -31.14 6.19
N ASN A 305 1.14 -30.07 6.70
CA ASN A 305 0.39 -28.99 7.36
C ASN A 305 0.57 -27.70 6.59
N ILE A 306 -0.54 -27.02 6.27
CA ILE A 306 -0.55 -25.71 5.60
C ILE A 306 -1.24 -24.73 6.53
N GLU A 307 -0.53 -23.66 6.86
CA GLU A 307 -1.00 -22.58 7.73
C GLU A 307 -0.99 -21.26 6.97
N VAL A 308 -2.06 -20.46 7.09
CA VAL A 308 -2.12 -19.09 6.59
C VAL A 308 -1.52 -18.20 7.65
N THR A 309 -0.41 -17.53 7.33
CA THR A 309 0.31 -16.66 8.28
C THR A 309 -0.07 -15.18 8.14
N ARG A 310 -0.51 -14.78 6.93
CA ARG A 310 -1.01 -13.42 6.65
C ARG A 310 -2.00 -13.48 5.49
N GLN A 311 -3.07 -12.68 5.54
CA GLN A 311 -3.94 -12.49 4.40
C GLN A 311 -4.59 -11.11 4.40
N THR A 312 -4.75 -10.55 3.20
CA THR A 312 -5.48 -9.31 2.95
C THR A 312 -6.39 -9.53 1.76
N ALA A 313 -7.67 -9.18 1.90
CA ALA A 313 -8.65 -9.37 0.84
C ALA A 313 -8.34 -8.48 -0.38
N PRO A 314 -8.74 -8.88 -1.61
CA PRO A 314 -8.62 -8.02 -2.77
C PRO A 314 -9.48 -6.76 -2.64
N TRP A 315 -8.96 -5.64 -3.12
CA TRP A 315 -9.79 -4.51 -3.48
C TRP A 315 -10.20 -4.68 -4.94
N SER A 316 -11.34 -5.32 -5.14
CA SER A 316 -11.87 -5.57 -6.47
C SER A 316 -12.50 -4.31 -7.06
N ARG A 317 -12.46 -4.17 -8.38
CA ARG A 317 -13.15 -3.08 -9.08
C ARG A 317 -14.63 -3.05 -8.71
N ASN A 318 -15.16 -1.87 -8.45
CA ASN A 318 -16.52 -1.69 -7.94
C ASN A 318 -17.12 -0.35 -8.39
N GLU A 319 -18.47 -0.27 -8.34
CA GLU A 319 -19.20 0.92 -8.79
C GLU A 319 -18.89 2.19 -7.99
N ALA A 320 -18.56 2.09 -6.70
CA ALA A 320 -18.26 3.27 -5.89
C ALA A 320 -16.95 3.91 -6.34
N THR A 321 -15.90 3.10 -6.54
CA THR A 321 -14.63 3.55 -7.11
C THR A 321 -14.80 4.08 -8.54
N ASP A 322 -15.61 3.40 -9.40
CA ASP A 322 -15.86 3.85 -10.77
C ASP A 322 -16.56 5.21 -10.82
N ARG A 323 -17.49 5.48 -9.90
CA ARG A 323 -18.13 6.80 -9.77
C ARG A 323 -17.14 7.89 -9.38
N LEU A 324 -16.20 7.61 -8.48
CA LEU A 324 -15.13 8.55 -8.13
C LEU A 324 -14.19 8.78 -9.32
N LEU A 325 -13.74 7.72 -9.98
CA LEU A 325 -12.91 7.82 -11.18
C LEU A 325 -13.53 8.73 -12.24
N ALA A 326 -14.84 8.58 -12.50
CA ALA A 326 -15.56 9.42 -13.47
C ALA A 326 -15.48 10.92 -13.12
N VAL A 327 -15.50 11.28 -11.83
CA VAL A 327 -15.32 12.69 -11.39
C VAL A 327 -13.93 13.19 -11.73
N TRP A 328 -12.88 12.38 -11.50
CA TRP A 328 -11.50 12.72 -11.84
C TRP A 328 -11.29 12.80 -13.35
N GLN A 329 -11.95 11.94 -14.14
CA GLN A 329 -11.95 12.01 -15.60
C GLN A 329 -12.55 13.33 -16.09
N GLU A 330 -13.70 13.72 -15.58
CA GLU A 330 -14.33 15.02 -15.92
C GLU A 330 -13.46 16.22 -15.49
N ALA A 331 -12.76 16.11 -14.36
CA ALA A 331 -11.83 17.15 -13.94
C ALA A 331 -10.62 17.22 -14.90
N GLY A 332 -10.04 16.06 -15.23
CA GLY A 332 -8.93 15.97 -16.19
C GLY A 332 -9.28 16.54 -17.53
N GLU A 333 -10.42 16.16 -18.13
CA GLU A 333 -10.90 16.70 -19.39
C GLU A 333 -11.01 18.24 -19.37
N SER A 334 -11.53 18.80 -18.24
CA SER A 334 -11.65 20.26 -18.09
C SER A 334 -10.30 20.99 -18.01
N LEU A 335 -9.23 20.25 -17.66
CA LEU A 335 -7.84 20.73 -17.57
C LEU A 335 -7.01 20.40 -18.84
N GLY A 336 -7.56 19.63 -19.76
CA GLY A 336 -6.88 19.18 -20.99
C GLY A 336 -6.06 17.90 -20.82
N TYR A 337 -6.28 17.13 -19.73
CA TYR A 337 -5.60 15.87 -19.43
C TYR A 337 -6.50 14.65 -19.62
N GLN A 338 -5.90 13.51 -19.90
CA GLN A 338 -6.56 12.22 -19.82
C GLN A 338 -6.38 11.62 -18.44
N VAL A 339 -7.44 11.01 -17.88
CA VAL A 339 -7.38 10.24 -16.63
C VAL A 339 -7.81 8.81 -16.90
N ARG A 340 -6.92 7.86 -16.62
CA ARG A 340 -7.12 6.44 -16.90
C ARG A 340 -7.20 5.61 -15.62
N PRO A 341 -8.00 4.53 -15.61
CA PRO A 341 -7.96 3.55 -14.52
C PRO A 341 -6.71 2.69 -14.62
N GLU A 342 -6.18 2.33 -13.45
CA GLU A 342 -5.10 1.36 -13.29
C GLU A 342 -5.48 0.29 -12.26
N GLU A 343 -5.02 -0.94 -12.47
CA GLU A 343 -5.11 -2.03 -11.49
C GLU A 343 -3.69 -2.41 -11.06
N ARG A 344 -3.40 -2.39 -9.74
CA ARG A 344 -2.06 -2.64 -9.21
C ARG A 344 -1.96 -3.94 -8.43
N GLY A 345 -0.81 -4.62 -8.58
CA GLY A 345 -0.53 -5.89 -7.89
C GLY A 345 -0.12 -5.73 -6.43
N GLY A 346 0.34 -4.54 -6.01
CA GLY A 346 0.68 -4.22 -4.62
C GLY A 346 -0.57 -3.91 -3.79
N LEU A 347 -0.47 -4.08 -2.47
CA LEU A 347 -1.50 -3.67 -1.52
C LEU A 347 -1.46 -2.15 -1.31
N SER A 348 -2.46 -1.61 -0.65
CA SER A 348 -2.46 -0.34 0.07
C SER A 348 -3.50 -0.41 1.17
N ASP A 349 -3.56 0.60 2.02
CA ASP A 349 -4.57 0.74 3.07
C ASP A 349 -6.00 0.54 2.55
N GLY A 350 -6.26 0.94 1.31
CA GLY A 350 -7.56 0.80 0.65
C GLY A 350 -8.09 -0.63 0.62
N ASN A 351 -7.23 -1.65 0.61
CA ASN A 351 -7.64 -3.04 0.67
C ASN A 351 -8.50 -3.35 1.92
N HIS A 352 -8.31 -2.60 3.00
CA HIS A 352 -8.94 -2.87 4.29
C HIS A 352 -10.30 -2.20 4.49
N PHE A 353 -10.65 -1.17 3.68
CA PHE A 353 -11.88 -0.39 3.93
C PHE A 353 -12.71 -0.03 2.70
N TRP A 354 -12.29 -0.35 1.47
CA TRP A 354 -13.02 0.00 0.24
C TRP A 354 -14.46 -0.50 0.18
N GLN A 355 -14.77 -1.60 0.89
CA GLN A 355 -16.13 -2.15 0.94
C GLN A 355 -17.09 -1.28 1.77
N ALA A 356 -16.57 -0.56 2.76
CA ALA A 356 -17.34 0.27 3.67
C ALA A 356 -17.36 1.75 3.24
N ILE A 357 -16.36 2.20 2.48
CA ILE A 357 -16.14 3.60 2.14
C ILE A 357 -15.82 3.72 0.64
N PRO A 358 -16.47 4.62 -0.12
CA PRO A 358 -16.09 4.89 -1.51
C PRO A 358 -14.62 5.33 -1.58
N THR A 359 -13.77 4.59 -2.27
CA THR A 359 -12.31 4.77 -2.22
C THR A 359 -11.70 4.92 -3.62
N LEU A 360 -10.72 5.82 -3.77
CA LEU A 360 -9.90 6.00 -4.96
C LEU A 360 -8.44 6.21 -4.55
N ASP A 361 -7.48 5.65 -5.30
CA ASP A 361 -6.09 5.61 -4.92
C ASP A 361 -5.16 6.02 -6.09
N GLY A 362 -3.84 6.15 -5.83
CA GLY A 362 -2.86 6.62 -6.80
C GLY A 362 -2.88 8.13 -7.02
N LEU A 363 -3.39 8.87 -6.02
CA LEU A 363 -3.56 10.32 -6.10
C LEU A 363 -2.29 11.10 -5.75
N GLY A 364 -1.27 10.43 -5.20
CA GLY A 364 0.02 11.00 -4.84
C GLY A 364 0.88 11.44 -6.02
N VAL A 365 2.09 11.88 -5.73
CA VAL A 365 3.05 12.37 -6.72
C VAL A 365 3.51 11.27 -7.68
N ALA A 366 3.97 11.65 -8.86
CA ALA A 366 4.65 10.71 -9.74
C ALA A 366 6.11 10.51 -9.32
N GLY A 367 6.62 9.33 -9.59
CA GLY A 367 7.98 8.95 -9.27
C GLY A 367 8.26 7.52 -9.64
N GLY A 368 9.28 6.95 -9.07
CA GLY A 368 9.64 5.56 -9.35
C GLY A 368 10.60 4.97 -8.34
N ASN A 369 10.88 3.69 -8.56
CA ASN A 369 11.84 2.92 -7.77
C ASN A 369 11.45 2.83 -6.27
N ALA A 370 10.14 2.88 -5.94
CA ALA A 370 9.68 2.61 -4.58
C ALA A 370 10.37 1.34 -4.03
N HIS A 371 10.74 1.35 -2.74
CA HIS A 371 11.49 0.29 -2.05
C HIS A 371 12.94 0.09 -2.55
N CYS A 372 13.51 1.00 -3.35
CA CYS A 372 14.89 0.89 -3.81
C CYS A 372 15.80 1.95 -3.19
N SER A 373 16.75 1.52 -2.35
CA SER A 373 17.74 2.39 -1.73
C SER A 373 19.10 2.36 -2.44
N GLU A 374 19.31 1.44 -3.39
CA GLU A 374 20.58 1.23 -4.04
C GLU A 374 20.74 2.05 -5.32
N ARG A 375 21.97 2.52 -5.56
CA ARG A 375 22.36 3.19 -6.81
C ARG A 375 23.63 2.56 -7.38
N SER A 376 23.66 2.33 -8.69
CA SER A 376 24.85 1.85 -9.40
C SER A 376 25.39 2.89 -10.37
N ALA A 377 26.72 2.89 -10.56
CA ALA A 377 27.37 3.83 -11.46
C ALA A 377 27.01 3.62 -12.95
N ASP A 378 26.57 2.43 -13.33
CA ASP A 378 26.12 2.07 -14.68
C ASP A 378 24.62 2.35 -14.93
N GLY A 379 23.90 2.86 -13.92
CA GLY A 379 22.47 3.15 -14.00
C GLY A 379 21.55 1.92 -13.99
N SER A 380 22.09 0.70 -13.74
CA SER A 380 21.28 -0.52 -13.64
C SER A 380 20.43 -0.58 -12.37
N LYS A 381 20.79 0.21 -11.34
CA LYS A 381 20.05 0.42 -10.11
C LYS A 381 19.92 1.92 -9.86
N ASP A 382 18.74 2.37 -9.48
CA ASP A 382 18.52 3.75 -9.09
C ASP A 382 17.59 3.80 -7.87
N GLN A 383 17.82 4.79 -7.01
CA GLN A 383 17.12 4.98 -5.74
C GLN A 383 15.70 5.48 -5.98
N GLU A 384 14.85 5.32 -4.97
CA GLU A 384 13.51 5.89 -4.96
C GLU A 384 13.55 7.40 -5.16
N TYR A 385 12.64 7.91 -6.00
CA TYR A 385 12.52 9.33 -6.31
C TYR A 385 11.08 9.76 -6.57
N CYS A 386 10.79 11.04 -6.38
CA CYS A 386 9.60 11.69 -6.92
C CYS A 386 9.96 12.72 -7.98
N GLU A 387 9.02 13.00 -8.88
CA GLU A 387 9.14 13.98 -9.97
C GLU A 387 8.54 15.32 -9.54
N VAL A 388 9.39 16.36 -9.44
CA VAL A 388 8.98 17.72 -9.03
C VAL A 388 7.87 18.27 -9.91
N GLY A 389 7.96 18.00 -11.22
CA GLY A 389 6.97 18.45 -12.22
C GLY A 389 5.56 17.87 -12.00
N SER A 390 5.41 16.82 -11.19
CA SER A 390 4.11 16.18 -10.95
C SER A 390 3.29 16.83 -9.82
N PHE A 391 3.92 17.54 -8.87
CA PHE A 391 3.24 18.09 -7.70
C PHE A 391 2.10 19.03 -8.06
N VAL A 392 2.40 20.06 -8.85
CA VAL A 392 1.39 21.08 -9.20
C VAL A 392 0.25 20.50 -10.05
N PRO A 393 0.50 19.74 -11.14
CA PRO A 393 -0.57 19.13 -11.92
C PRO A 393 -1.46 18.19 -11.09
N LYS A 394 -0.85 17.36 -10.23
CA LYS A 394 -1.57 16.44 -9.33
C LYS A 394 -2.43 17.20 -8.32
N ALA A 395 -1.88 18.24 -7.68
CA ALA A 395 -2.63 19.08 -6.74
C ALA A 395 -3.83 19.75 -7.41
N VAL A 396 -3.64 20.33 -8.61
CA VAL A 396 -4.72 20.97 -9.35
C VAL A 396 -5.79 19.97 -9.76
N LEU A 397 -5.40 18.81 -10.34
CA LEU A 397 -6.36 17.77 -10.72
C LEU A 397 -7.21 17.33 -9.52
N ASN A 398 -6.55 17.00 -8.39
CA ASN A 398 -7.23 16.50 -7.20
C ASN A 398 -8.18 17.54 -6.61
N VAL A 399 -7.76 18.80 -6.50
CA VAL A 399 -8.64 19.88 -6.01
C VAL A 399 -9.81 20.10 -6.94
N MET A 400 -9.61 20.16 -8.26
CA MET A 400 -10.68 20.36 -9.22
C MET A 400 -11.68 19.19 -9.22
N ALA A 401 -11.20 17.96 -9.04
CA ALA A 401 -12.06 16.78 -8.90
C ALA A 401 -12.85 16.81 -7.59
N VAL A 402 -12.21 17.16 -6.47
CA VAL A 402 -12.89 17.33 -5.18
C VAL A 402 -13.97 18.42 -5.27
N LEU A 403 -13.69 19.56 -5.87
CA LEU A 403 -14.68 20.62 -6.07
C LEU A 403 -15.86 20.16 -6.94
N LYS A 404 -15.62 19.39 -7.99
CA LYS A 404 -16.70 18.79 -8.80
C LYS A 404 -17.53 17.79 -7.97
N LEU A 405 -16.87 16.97 -7.16
CA LEU A 405 -17.56 16.03 -6.26
C LEU A 405 -18.44 16.80 -5.26
N LEU A 406 -17.89 17.81 -4.60
CA LEU A 406 -18.65 18.67 -3.67
C LEU A 406 -19.80 19.39 -4.37
N GLY A 407 -19.60 19.87 -5.59
CA GLY A 407 -20.65 20.50 -6.41
C GLY A 407 -21.87 19.61 -6.64
N ARG A 408 -21.71 18.30 -6.67
CA ARG A 408 -22.82 17.34 -6.82
C ARG A 408 -23.64 17.16 -5.55
N TYR A 409 -23.08 17.43 -4.36
CA TYR A 409 -23.67 17.14 -3.06
C TYR A 409 -23.90 18.37 -2.18
N VAL A 410 -22.99 19.34 -2.22
CA VAL A 410 -22.97 20.48 -1.28
C VAL A 410 -23.60 21.74 -1.91
N ILE A 411 -23.35 22.02 -3.19
CA ILE A 411 -23.70 23.31 -3.83
C ILE A 411 -25.16 23.35 -4.31
N THR A 412 -25.92 22.27 -4.29
CA THR A 412 -27.38 22.27 -4.58
C THR A 412 -28.23 22.90 -3.48
N GLN A 413 -27.63 23.43 -2.42
CA GLN A 413 -28.32 24.06 -1.29
C GLN A 413 -28.08 25.58 -1.15
N PHE A 414 -27.42 26.22 -2.15
CA PHE A 414 -27.25 27.68 -2.20
C PHE A 414 -27.91 28.28 -3.41
#